data_2ef3a1fd59629579e7d0687d3691f84c
#
_entry.id   2ef3a1fd59629579e7d0687d3691f84c
#
_cell.length_a   1.000
_cell.length_b   1.000
_cell.length_c   1.000
_cell.angle_alpha   90.00
_cell.angle_beta   90.00
_cell.angle_gamma   90.00
#
_symmetry.space_group_name_H-M   'P 1'
#
loop_
_entity.id
_entity.type
_entity.pdbx_description
1 polymer ?
#
loop_
_entity_poly.entity_id
_entity_poly.type
_entity_poly.pdbx_seq_one_letter_code
_entity_poly.pdbx_strand_id
1 'polypeptide(L)'
;MARGPWYEKGNAWLTFCQIIMYPSAFLLGRKKIVGSEKLSRSGGYLLVANHISHLDPLYDSVVVRKAGRVPRFLAKASLWKVPVLGGALAGSEQIPVERNGAGAGQASLEKATESLRNGKLVLIYPEGTVTRDPGHWPMKPRPGVGALALSGDFPVIPMAHWGTHQVYSSYVEGRRFHPLPRKDIHIVIGDPIDLTELRSRPVDARAIRDATLLIMDSLRDLVAEIRHESPPKEYFDLKKAERLASRQAKKDAATASTTNDPASLPVAGRPPAGDEGTH
;
A
#
# COMPACT_ATOMS: atom_id res chain seq x y z
N MET A 1 14.63 -12.57 28.21
CA MET A 1 15.64 -11.90 27.38
C MET A 1 15.75 -10.46 27.82
N ALA A 2 16.95 -9.95 28.09
CA ALA A 2 17.17 -8.56 28.44
C ALA A 2 16.75 -7.66 27.26
N ARG A 3 16.01 -6.59 27.54
CA ARG A 3 15.58 -5.62 26.54
C ARG A 3 16.79 -4.78 26.15
N GLY A 4 17.15 -4.79 24.86
CA GLY A 4 18.25 -3.99 24.34
C GLY A 4 17.99 -2.47 24.37
N PRO A 5 19.00 -1.65 24.11
CA PRO A 5 18.89 -0.18 24.16
C PRO A 5 17.91 0.40 23.13
N TRP A 6 17.55 -0.38 22.11
CA TRP A 6 16.55 0.00 21.08
C TRP A 6 15.10 -0.19 21.51
N TYR A 7 14.86 -0.78 22.69
CA TYR A 7 13.50 -1.11 23.14
C TYR A 7 12.69 0.16 23.46
N GLU A 8 11.60 0.36 22.73
CA GLU A 8 10.65 1.43 22.99
C GLU A 8 9.61 0.97 24.03
N LYS A 9 9.53 1.69 25.15
CA LYS A 9 8.51 1.45 26.17
C LYS A 9 7.12 1.66 25.58
N GLY A 10 6.17 0.80 25.95
CA GLY A 10 4.77 0.96 25.62
C GLY A 10 4.08 1.97 26.53
N ASN A 11 2.92 2.46 26.08
CA ASN A 11 1.94 3.18 26.87
C ASN A 11 0.61 2.41 26.90
N ALA A 12 -0.42 2.94 27.57
CA ALA A 12 -1.72 2.28 27.69
C ALA A 12 -2.37 2.02 26.33
N TRP A 13 -2.26 2.94 25.37
CA TRP A 13 -2.78 2.76 24.01
C TRP A 13 -2.06 1.64 23.24
N LEU A 14 -0.74 1.59 23.33
CA LEU A 14 0.03 0.51 22.71
C LEU A 14 -0.30 -0.84 23.35
N THR A 15 -0.49 -0.90 24.65
CA THR A 15 -0.92 -2.12 25.35
C THR A 15 -2.31 -2.55 24.87
N PHE A 16 -3.26 -1.63 24.78
CA PHE A 16 -4.59 -1.87 24.23
C PHE A 16 -4.52 -2.42 22.80
N CYS A 17 -3.75 -1.77 21.92
CA CYS A 17 -3.55 -2.26 20.56
C CYS A 17 -2.96 -3.68 20.54
N GLN A 18 -1.97 -3.98 21.39
CA GLN A 18 -1.34 -5.30 21.44
C GLN A 18 -2.31 -6.42 21.89
N ILE A 19 -3.19 -6.13 22.86
CA ILE A 19 -4.21 -7.08 23.34
C ILE A 19 -5.13 -7.50 22.19
N ILE A 20 -5.42 -6.62 21.25
CA ILE A 20 -6.27 -6.91 20.09
C ILE A 20 -5.45 -7.52 18.95
N MET A 21 -4.32 -6.90 18.61
CA MET A 21 -3.57 -7.22 17.39
C MET A 21 -2.85 -8.57 17.46
N TYR A 22 -2.29 -8.95 18.61
CA TYR A 22 -1.59 -10.22 18.71
C TYR A 22 -2.49 -11.45 18.53
N PRO A 23 -3.63 -11.56 19.24
CA PRO A 23 -4.57 -12.64 19.00
C PRO A 23 -5.12 -12.65 17.58
N SER A 24 -5.49 -11.46 17.04
CA SER A 24 -6.00 -11.34 15.68
C SER A 24 -5.00 -11.85 14.63
N ALA A 25 -3.74 -11.41 14.70
CA ALA A 25 -2.70 -11.88 13.80
C ALA A 25 -2.37 -13.37 13.98
N PHE A 26 -2.55 -13.91 15.19
CA PHE A 26 -2.38 -15.35 15.44
C PHE A 26 -3.53 -16.17 14.85
N LEU A 27 -4.77 -15.73 15.01
CA LEU A 27 -5.95 -16.44 14.52
C LEU A 27 -6.05 -16.39 12.99
N LEU A 28 -5.73 -15.25 12.38
CA LEU A 28 -5.92 -15.01 10.94
C LEU A 28 -4.83 -15.66 10.07
N GLY A 29 -3.63 -15.95 10.59
CA GLY A 29 -2.58 -16.55 9.75
C GLY A 29 -1.42 -17.15 10.53
N ARG A 30 -0.66 -17.98 9.83
CA ARG A 30 0.61 -18.55 10.31
C ARG A 30 1.76 -17.71 9.79
N LYS A 31 2.42 -16.98 10.68
CA LYS A 31 3.54 -16.09 10.31
C LYS A 31 4.82 -16.88 10.07
N LYS A 32 5.43 -16.70 8.91
CA LYS A 32 6.78 -17.14 8.55
C LYS A 32 7.63 -15.88 8.34
N ILE A 33 8.50 -15.59 9.31
CA ILE A 33 9.26 -14.33 9.36
C ILE A 33 10.74 -14.64 9.23
N VAL A 34 11.41 -13.94 8.31
CA VAL A 34 12.85 -14.01 8.07
C VAL A 34 13.45 -12.63 8.23
N GLY A 35 14.61 -12.50 8.86
CA GLY A 35 15.35 -11.25 9.01
C GLY A 35 14.81 -10.30 10.08
N SER A 36 13.95 -10.77 11.01
CA SER A 36 13.34 -9.91 12.04
C SER A 36 14.36 -9.27 13.00
N GLU A 37 15.54 -9.87 13.17
CA GLU A 37 16.66 -9.33 13.97
C GLU A 37 17.17 -8.00 13.42
N LYS A 38 17.04 -7.75 12.11
CA LYS A 38 17.43 -6.50 11.44
C LYS A 38 16.61 -5.29 11.92
N LEU A 39 15.44 -5.51 12.51
CA LEU A 39 14.58 -4.49 13.11
C LEU A 39 14.99 -4.10 14.54
N SER A 40 15.80 -4.93 15.20
CA SER A 40 16.23 -4.72 16.59
C SER A 40 17.46 -3.81 16.63
N ARG A 41 17.27 -2.52 16.27
CA ARG A 41 18.34 -1.53 16.19
C ARG A 41 17.94 -0.20 16.83
N SER A 42 18.93 0.51 17.38
CA SER A 42 18.78 1.84 17.93
C SER A 42 18.74 2.91 16.84
N GLY A 43 18.30 4.10 17.23
CA GLY A 43 18.15 5.22 16.30
C GLY A 43 16.89 5.14 15.45
N GLY A 44 16.67 6.16 14.65
CA GLY A 44 15.58 6.21 13.68
C GLY A 44 15.91 5.44 12.42
N TYR A 45 14.93 4.78 11.83
CA TYR A 45 15.06 4.17 10.51
C TYR A 45 13.73 4.11 9.78
N LEU A 46 13.82 4.13 8.47
CA LEU A 46 12.68 4.04 7.57
C LEU A 46 12.47 2.58 7.18
N LEU A 47 11.34 2.00 7.54
CA LEU A 47 10.90 0.69 7.09
C LEU A 47 9.97 0.87 5.91
N VAL A 48 10.27 0.25 4.79
CA VAL A 48 9.52 0.38 3.55
C VAL A 48 8.91 -0.96 3.20
N ALA A 49 7.58 -1.02 3.04
CA ALA A 49 6.88 -2.28 2.81
C ALA A 49 5.96 -2.22 1.57
N ASN A 50 5.73 -3.37 0.91
CA ASN A 50 4.68 -3.50 -0.09
C ASN A 50 3.31 -3.57 0.55
N HIS A 51 2.24 -3.26 -0.18
CA HIS A 51 0.89 -3.17 0.36
C HIS A 51 -0.11 -3.97 -0.46
N ILE A 52 -0.42 -5.20 -0.03
CA ILE A 52 -1.28 -6.15 -0.75
C ILE A 52 -2.64 -6.39 -0.08
N SER A 53 -2.79 -5.98 1.18
CA SER A 53 -4.03 -6.15 1.94
C SER A 53 -4.19 -5.07 3.02
N HIS A 54 -5.40 -4.74 3.39
CA HIS A 54 -5.66 -3.91 4.57
C HIS A 54 -5.26 -4.57 5.90
N LEU A 55 -4.87 -5.84 5.89
CA LEU A 55 -4.32 -6.55 7.06
C LEU A 55 -2.80 -6.36 7.21
N ASP A 56 -2.10 -5.81 6.23
CA ASP A 56 -0.66 -5.63 6.30
C ASP A 56 -0.22 -4.85 7.55
N PRO A 57 -0.85 -3.69 7.89
CA PRO A 57 -0.47 -2.95 9.09
C PRO A 57 -0.62 -3.74 10.40
N LEU A 58 -1.53 -4.71 10.46
CA LEU A 58 -1.69 -5.59 11.60
C LEU A 58 -0.45 -6.48 11.79
N TYR A 59 -0.01 -7.14 10.71
CA TYR A 59 1.15 -8.03 10.75
C TYR A 59 2.45 -7.27 10.94
N ASP A 60 2.61 -6.13 10.26
CA ASP A 60 3.77 -5.25 10.39
C ASP A 60 3.92 -4.73 11.82
N SER A 61 2.83 -4.31 12.44
CA SER A 61 2.82 -3.87 13.83
C SER A 61 3.26 -4.98 14.78
N VAL A 62 2.78 -6.21 14.56
CA VAL A 62 3.14 -7.36 15.40
C VAL A 62 4.62 -7.72 15.24
N VAL A 63 5.16 -7.70 14.01
CA VAL A 63 6.57 -7.99 13.72
C VAL A 63 7.48 -6.94 14.33
N VAL A 64 7.24 -5.67 14.05
CA VAL A 64 8.02 -4.55 14.56
C VAL A 64 7.97 -4.48 16.08
N ARG A 65 6.80 -4.70 16.68
CA ARG A 65 6.67 -4.66 18.13
C ARG A 65 7.38 -5.82 18.84
N LYS A 66 7.42 -7.01 18.22
CA LYS A 66 8.22 -8.13 18.72
C LYS A 66 9.72 -7.84 18.70
N ALA A 67 10.19 -7.07 17.71
CA ALA A 67 11.58 -6.59 17.66
C ALA A 67 11.87 -5.48 18.69
N GLY A 68 10.90 -5.09 19.51
CA GLY A 68 11.07 -4.07 20.55
C GLY A 68 10.84 -2.63 20.11
N ARG A 69 10.39 -2.42 18.89
CA ARG A 69 10.13 -1.08 18.31
C ARG A 69 8.62 -0.82 18.18
N VAL A 70 8.28 0.43 17.95
CA VAL A 70 6.90 0.87 17.66
C VAL A 70 6.87 1.42 16.24
N PRO A 71 6.05 0.87 15.32
CA PRO A 71 5.95 1.41 13.97
C PRO A 71 5.09 2.68 13.96
N ARG A 72 5.56 3.73 13.30
CA ARG A 72 4.79 4.93 12.99
C ARG A 72 4.40 4.88 11.52
N PHE A 73 3.15 4.56 11.27
CA PHE A 73 2.61 4.52 9.90
C PHE A 73 2.21 5.91 9.44
N LEU A 74 2.39 6.16 8.15
CA LEU A 74 1.74 7.27 7.48
C LEU A 74 0.31 6.86 7.13
N ALA A 75 -0.68 7.34 7.89
CA ALA A 75 -2.07 6.93 7.77
C ALA A 75 -3.00 8.10 7.39
N LYS A 76 -4.11 7.81 6.70
CA LYS A 76 -5.06 8.84 6.25
C LYS A 76 -5.60 9.64 7.44
N ALA A 77 -5.46 10.95 7.42
CA ALA A 77 -5.85 11.84 8.52
C ALA A 77 -7.32 11.71 8.99
N SER A 78 -8.23 11.33 8.07
CA SER A 78 -9.63 11.07 8.43
C SER A 78 -9.83 9.94 9.45
N LEU A 79 -8.84 9.04 9.64
CA LEU A 79 -8.91 7.96 10.62
C LEU A 79 -8.86 8.48 12.07
N TRP A 80 -8.27 9.67 12.31
CA TRP A 80 -8.28 10.32 13.63
C TRP A 80 -9.67 10.78 14.08
N LYS A 81 -10.63 10.90 13.13
CA LYS A 81 -12.02 11.24 13.43
C LYS A 81 -12.86 10.03 13.90
N VAL A 82 -12.33 8.82 13.78
CA VAL A 82 -13.02 7.60 14.19
C VAL A 82 -12.85 7.40 15.70
N PRO A 83 -13.92 7.29 16.48
CA PRO A 83 -13.86 7.07 17.93
C PRO A 83 -12.98 5.86 18.27
N VAL A 84 -12.26 5.91 19.40
CA VAL A 84 -11.31 4.90 19.87
C VAL A 84 -10.09 4.75 18.95
N LEU A 85 -10.28 4.58 17.64
CA LEU A 85 -9.18 4.46 16.67
C LEU A 85 -8.34 5.73 16.63
N GLY A 86 -8.97 6.91 16.63
CA GLY A 86 -8.25 8.20 16.65
C GLY A 86 -7.39 8.35 17.91
N GLY A 87 -7.89 7.94 19.07
CA GLY A 87 -7.11 7.91 20.31
C GLY A 87 -5.93 6.93 20.25
N ALA A 88 -6.16 5.74 19.70
CA ALA A 88 -5.10 4.75 19.50
C ALA A 88 -4.01 5.23 18.53
N LEU A 89 -4.39 5.87 17.42
CA LEU A 89 -3.47 6.44 16.46
C LEU A 89 -2.64 7.59 17.07
N ALA A 90 -3.28 8.50 17.78
CA ALA A 90 -2.60 9.60 18.48
C ALA A 90 -1.68 9.07 19.58
N GLY A 91 -2.18 8.18 20.44
CA GLY A 91 -1.42 7.60 21.56
C GLY A 91 -0.27 6.69 21.13
N SER A 92 -0.30 6.15 19.90
CA SER A 92 0.81 5.39 19.30
C SER A 92 1.69 6.24 18.36
N GLU A 93 1.52 7.56 18.38
CA GLU A 93 2.32 8.53 17.59
C GLU A 93 2.28 8.27 16.09
N GLN A 94 1.12 7.84 15.54
CA GLN A 94 0.98 7.65 14.10
C GLN A 94 1.00 8.98 13.35
N ILE A 95 1.45 8.97 12.09
CA ILE A 95 1.65 10.17 11.29
C ILE A 95 0.45 10.41 10.36
N PRO A 96 -0.35 11.49 10.59
CA PRO A 96 -1.48 11.78 9.72
C PRO A 96 -1.04 12.28 8.34
N VAL A 97 -1.65 11.73 7.30
CA VAL A 97 -1.46 12.16 5.90
C VAL A 97 -2.73 12.80 5.38
N GLU A 98 -2.64 14.08 5.11
CA GLU A 98 -3.63 14.78 4.32
C GLU A 98 -3.41 14.48 2.83
N ARG A 99 -4.49 14.13 2.12
CA ARG A 99 -4.40 13.79 0.68
C ARG A 99 -4.79 14.94 -0.23
N ASN A 100 -5.48 15.95 0.32
CA ASN A 100 -6.02 17.09 -0.40
C ASN A 100 -5.44 18.38 0.18
N GLY A 101 -5.13 19.33 -0.70
CA GLY A 101 -4.59 20.64 -0.33
C GLY A 101 -3.15 20.84 -0.80
N ALA A 102 -2.81 22.09 -1.10
CA ALA A 102 -1.44 22.47 -1.44
C ALA A 102 -0.52 22.23 -0.22
N GLY A 103 0.60 21.52 -0.41
CA GLY A 103 1.54 21.24 0.66
C GLY A 103 1.18 20.11 1.64
N ALA A 104 0.00 19.50 1.53
CA ALA A 104 -0.45 18.46 2.47
C ALA A 104 0.52 17.26 2.56
N GLY A 105 1.08 16.82 1.44
CA GLY A 105 2.11 15.76 1.42
C GLY A 105 3.42 16.18 2.08
N GLN A 106 3.81 17.44 1.93
CA GLN A 106 5.04 18.00 2.50
C GLN A 106 4.99 18.00 4.04
N ALA A 107 3.90 18.47 4.64
CA ALA A 107 3.72 18.48 6.09
C ALA A 107 3.80 17.07 6.72
N SER A 108 3.29 16.05 6.00
CA SER A 108 3.39 14.66 6.44
C SER A 108 4.82 14.13 6.36
N LEU A 109 5.57 14.51 5.32
CA LEU A 109 6.98 14.14 5.17
C LEU A 109 7.85 14.82 6.24
N GLU A 110 7.59 16.08 6.59
CA GLU A 110 8.28 16.81 7.65
C GLU A 110 8.08 16.11 9.01
N LYS A 111 6.84 15.74 9.37
CA LYS A 111 6.55 14.97 10.59
C LYS A 111 7.23 13.60 10.59
N ALA A 112 7.27 12.92 9.43
CA ALA A 112 7.98 11.64 9.32
C ALA A 112 9.50 11.81 9.50
N THR A 113 10.08 12.84 8.89
CA THR A 113 11.50 13.19 9.06
C THR A 113 11.84 13.54 10.51
N GLU A 114 10.98 14.32 11.18
CA GLU A 114 11.13 14.64 12.60
C GLU A 114 11.09 13.37 13.47
N SER A 115 10.13 12.47 13.20
CA SER A 115 10.06 11.18 13.90
C SER A 115 11.33 10.35 13.72
N LEU A 116 11.88 10.28 12.50
CA LEU A 116 13.15 9.61 12.23
C LEU A 116 14.32 10.24 12.99
N ARG A 117 14.43 11.56 12.99
CA ARG A 117 15.47 12.31 13.75
C ARG A 117 15.37 12.09 15.26
N ASN A 118 14.15 11.91 15.76
CA ASN A 118 13.88 11.58 17.18
C ASN A 118 14.08 10.08 17.49
N GLY A 119 14.78 9.36 16.63
CA GLY A 119 15.14 7.96 16.86
C GLY A 119 13.98 6.98 16.69
N LYS A 120 12.88 7.38 16.08
CA LYS A 120 11.68 6.53 15.91
C LYS A 120 11.74 5.73 14.61
N LEU A 121 11.03 4.58 14.58
CA LEU A 121 10.79 3.82 13.37
C LEU A 121 9.58 4.39 12.64
N VAL A 122 9.78 4.79 11.39
CA VAL A 122 8.69 5.18 10.47
C VAL A 122 8.47 4.06 9.45
N LEU A 123 7.23 3.64 9.25
CA LEU A 123 6.85 2.66 8.24
C LEU A 123 6.00 3.33 7.15
N ILE A 124 6.43 3.15 5.91
CA ILE A 124 5.74 3.68 4.74
C ILE A 124 5.44 2.59 3.71
N TYR A 125 4.25 2.68 3.10
CA TYR A 125 3.90 1.95 1.89
C TYR A 125 4.09 2.88 0.70
N PRO A 126 5.13 2.71 -0.14
CA PRO A 126 5.46 3.66 -1.22
C PRO A 126 4.34 3.84 -2.24
N GLU A 127 3.54 2.81 -2.43
CA GLU A 127 2.40 2.79 -3.35
C GLU A 127 1.28 3.77 -2.92
N GLY A 128 1.21 4.05 -1.62
CA GLY A 128 0.20 4.95 -1.00
C GLY A 128 -1.21 4.38 -0.96
N THR A 129 -1.40 3.14 -1.37
CA THR A 129 -2.66 2.38 -1.29
C THR A 129 -2.37 0.88 -1.44
N VAL A 130 -3.30 0.02 -1.05
CA VAL A 130 -3.24 -1.42 -1.35
C VAL A 130 -3.16 -1.61 -2.86
N THR A 131 -2.31 -2.54 -3.30
CA THR A 131 -2.07 -2.79 -4.72
C THR A 131 -3.36 -3.06 -5.49
N ARG A 132 -3.38 -2.59 -6.72
CA ARG A 132 -4.40 -2.90 -7.74
C ARG A 132 -3.79 -3.60 -8.96
N ASP A 133 -2.53 -3.98 -8.84
CA ASP A 133 -1.91 -4.84 -9.84
C ASP A 133 -2.60 -6.21 -9.83
N PRO A 134 -3.07 -6.72 -10.97
CA PRO A 134 -3.74 -8.02 -11.06
C PRO A 134 -2.88 -9.20 -10.57
N GLY A 135 -1.55 -9.08 -10.68
CA GLY A 135 -0.59 -10.05 -10.18
C GLY A 135 -0.16 -9.80 -8.73
N HIS A 136 -0.72 -8.81 -8.03
CA HIS A 136 -0.36 -8.40 -6.66
C HIS A 136 1.10 -7.96 -6.48
N TRP A 137 1.75 -7.55 -7.55
CA TRP A 137 3.08 -6.96 -7.49
C TRP A 137 3.04 -5.52 -6.95
N PRO A 138 4.16 -5.02 -6.39
CA PRO A 138 4.27 -3.62 -6.04
C PRO A 138 3.99 -2.71 -7.24
N MET A 139 3.18 -1.67 -7.01
CA MET A 139 2.81 -0.72 -8.06
C MET A 139 3.79 0.45 -8.15
N LYS A 140 3.61 1.27 -9.17
CA LYS A 140 4.33 2.53 -9.34
C LYS A 140 4.24 3.39 -8.07
N PRO A 141 5.39 3.75 -7.47
CA PRO A 141 5.44 4.45 -6.20
C PRO A 141 5.08 5.92 -6.30
N ARG A 142 4.82 6.52 -5.15
CA ARG A 142 4.81 7.97 -4.96
C ARG A 142 6.22 8.45 -4.60
N PRO A 143 6.64 9.64 -5.04
CA PRO A 143 8.01 10.13 -4.84
C PRO A 143 8.35 10.44 -3.36
N GLY A 144 7.36 10.51 -2.49
CA GLY A 144 7.55 10.82 -1.07
C GLY A 144 8.50 9.86 -0.34
N VAL A 145 8.58 8.60 -0.74
CA VAL A 145 9.50 7.64 -0.12
C VAL A 145 10.97 7.99 -0.39
N GLY A 146 11.31 8.37 -1.63
CA GLY A 146 12.67 8.80 -1.98
C GLY A 146 13.04 10.12 -1.31
N ALA A 147 12.11 11.08 -1.25
CA ALA A 147 12.32 12.33 -0.52
C ALA A 147 12.60 12.07 0.97
N LEU A 148 11.82 11.20 1.60
CA LEU A 148 12.02 10.82 3.00
C LEU A 148 13.34 10.06 3.21
N ALA A 149 13.70 9.16 2.32
CA ALA A 149 14.96 8.39 2.39
C ALA A 149 16.21 9.27 2.26
N LEU A 150 16.10 10.40 1.55
CA LEU A 150 17.19 11.37 1.38
C LEU A 150 17.13 12.54 2.36
N SER A 151 16.13 12.62 3.26
CA SER A 151 15.98 13.72 4.22
C SER A 151 16.93 13.66 5.43
N GLY A 152 17.74 12.61 5.50
CA GLY A 152 18.75 12.40 6.56
C GLY A 152 19.48 11.08 6.38
N ASP A 153 20.46 10.86 7.27
CA ASP A 153 21.31 9.66 7.24
C ASP A 153 20.76 8.54 8.15
N PHE A 154 19.54 8.13 7.90
CA PHE A 154 18.95 6.96 8.58
C PHE A 154 18.89 5.75 7.65
N PRO A 155 19.04 4.53 8.21
CA PRO A 155 18.88 3.31 7.43
C PRO A 155 17.49 3.22 6.79
N VAL A 156 17.42 2.77 5.54
CA VAL A 156 16.20 2.43 4.83
C VAL A 156 16.16 0.92 4.67
N ILE A 157 15.18 0.26 5.28
CA ILE A 157 15.09 -1.20 5.33
C ILE A 157 13.87 -1.65 4.55
N PRO A 158 14.01 -2.48 3.51
CA PRO A 158 12.89 -3.04 2.81
C PRO A 158 12.29 -4.22 3.58
N MET A 159 10.97 -4.32 3.59
CA MET A 159 10.23 -5.45 4.15
C MET A 159 9.15 -5.89 3.18
N ALA A 160 9.17 -7.13 2.75
CA ALA A 160 8.15 -7.68 1.88
C ALA A 160 7.26 -8.66 2.62
N HIS A 161 5.98 -8.68 2.27
CA HIS A 161 5.03 -9.67 2.76
C HIS A 161 4.16 -10.23 1.64
N TRP A 162 3.70 -11.46 1.87
CA TRP A 162 2.86 -12.22 0.98
C TRP A 162 1.88 -13.09 1.77
N GLY A 163 0.66 -13.24 1.26
CA GLY A 163 -0.36 -14.10 1.85
C GLY A 163 -1.47 -13.36 2.62
N THR A 164 -1.29 -12.11 3.04
CA THR A 164 -2.32 -11.34 3.74
C THR A 164 -3.57 -11.10 2.89
N HIS A 165 -3.40 -10.94 1.56
CA HIS A 165 -4.48 -10.83 0.59
C HIS A 165 -5.36 -12.10 0.51
N GLN A 166 -4.82 -13.27 0.84
CA GLN A 166 -5.58 -14.51 0.89
C GLN A 166 -6.53 -14.57 2.08
N VAL A 167 -6.27 -13.80 3.14
CA VAL A 167 -7.14 -13.67 4.31
C VAL A 167 -8.18 -12.58 4.11
N TYR A 168 -7.73 -11.41 3.65
CA TYR A 168 -8.58 -10.29 3.28
C TYR A 168 -8.14 -9.76 1.92
N SER A 169 -8.90 -10.11 0.92
CA SER A 169 -8.51 -9.85 -0.46
C SER A 169 -8.38 -8.36 -0.78
N SER A 170 -7.50 -8.07 -1.73
CA SER A 170 -7.25 -6.74 -2.24
C SER A 170 -8.43 -6.21 -3.08
N TYR A 171 -8.28 -5.02 -3.64
CA TYR A 171 -9.26 -4.44 -4.56
C TYR A 171 -9.42 -5.23 -5.87
N VAL A 172 -8.44 -6.04 -6.25
CA VAL A 172 -8.42 -6.81 -7.50
C VAL A 172 -9.50 -7.90 -7.49
N GLU A 173 -9.62 -8.61 -6.38
CA GLU A 173 -10.55 -9.75 -6.23
C GLU A 173 -11.89 -9.36 -5.59
N GLY A 174 -12.07 -8.06 -5.30
CA GLY A 174 -13.15 -7.60 -4.45
C GLY A 174 -12.89 -7.92 -2.97
N ARG A 175 -13.28 -7.02 -2.07
CA ARG A 175 -12.99 -7.13 -0.63
C ARG A 175 -13.74 -8.29 0.02
N ARG A 176 -13.10 -9.45 0.10
CA ARG A 176 -13.64 -10.67 0.70
C ARG A 176 -12.76 -11.09 1.88
N PHE A 177 -13.40 -11.60 2.92
CA PHE A 177 -12.74 -12.06 4.13
C PHE A 177 -12.79 -13.60 4.21
N HIS A 178 -11.63 -14.24 4.13
CA HIS A 178 -11.47 -15.70 4.12
C HIS A 178 -10.48 -16.15 5.21
N PRO A 179 -10.87 -16.09 6.50
CA PRO A 179 -9.96 -16.41 7.61
C PRO A 179 -9.61 -17.89 7.70
N LEU A 180 -10.45 -18.76 7.13
CA LEU A 180 -10.26 -20.22 7.17
C LEU A 180 -10.16 -20.83 5.76
N PRO A 181 -9.34 -21.89 5.60
CA PRO A 181 -8.31 -22.33 6.53
C PRO A 181 -7.25 -21.24 6.75
N ARG A 182 -6.55 -21.27 7.90
CA ARG A 182 -5.49 -20.29 8.21
C ARG A 182 -4.43 -20.27 7.12
N LYS A 183 -4.11 -19.08 6.63
CA LYS A 183 -3.15 -18.86 5.53
C LYS A 183 -1.73 -18.70 6.07
N ASP A 184 -0.75 -19.03 5.23
CA ASP A 184 0.65 -18.73 5.51
C ASP A 184 0.94 -17.28 5.13
N ILE A 185 1.45 -16.52 6.11
CA ILE A 185 1.82 -15.12 5.94
C ILE A 185 3.35 -15.05 6.00
N HIS A 186 3.94 -14.82 4.85
CA HIS A 186 5.39 -14.70 4.69
C HIS A 186 5.79 -13.24 4.85
N ILE A 187 6.81 -12.98 5.67
CA ILE A 187 7.37 -11.65 5.88
C ILE A 187 8.88 -11.79 5.84
N VAL A 188 9.51 -11.06 4.93
CA VAL A 188 10.98 -11.04 4.77
C VAL A 188 11.47 -9.62 4.95
N ILE A 189 12.44 -9.44 5.85
CA ILE A 189 13.11 -8.17 6.11
C ILE A 189 14.48 -8.23 5.41
N GLY A 190 14.68 -7.33 4.45
CA GLY A 190 15.92 -7.20 3.71
C GLY A 190 17.01 -6.49 4.49
N ASP A 191 18.18 -6.36 3.87
CA ASP A 191 19.27 -5.55 4.39
C ASP A 191 19.03 -4.06 4.13
N PRO A 192 19.64 -3.16 4.90
CA PRO A 192 19.58 -1.73 4.63
C PRO A 192 20.02 -1.42 3.20
N ILE A 193 19.23 -0.61 2.51
CA ILE A 193 19.51 -0.18 1.14
C ILE A 193 20.67 0.83 1.16
N ASP A 194 21.68 0.61 0.35
CA ASP A 194 22.78 1.56 0.20
C ASP A 194 22.34 2.79 -0.60
N LEU A 195 22.25 3.92 0.08
CA LEU A 195 21.91 5.22 -0.48
C LEU A 195 23.09 6.20 -0.45
N THR A 196 24.32 5.72 -0.16
CA THR A 196 25.52 6.55 0.05
C THR A 196 25.78 7.46 -1.14
N GLU A 197 25.76 6.90 -2.35
CA GLU A 197 25.98 7.69 -3.58
C GLU A 197 24.90 8.74 -3.80
N LEU A 198 23.63 8.40 -3.56
CA LEU A 198 22.51 9.33 -3.73
C LEU A 198 22.51 10.45 -2.68
N ARG A 199 22.98 10.17 -1.48
CA ARG A 199 23.11 11.16 -0.39
C ARG A 199 24.30 12.09 -0.55
N SER A 200 25.34 11.70 -1.35
CA SER A 200 26.48 12.56 -1.65
C SER A 200 26.18 13.65 -2.68
N ARG A 201 25.02 13.59 -3.33
CA ARG A 201 24.56 14.54 -4.35
C ARG A 201 23.55 15.54 -3.78
N PRO A 202 23.33 16.70 -4.46
CA PRO A 202 22.19 17.57 -4.13
C PRO A 202 20.87 16.82 -4.22
N VAL A 203 19.97 17.05 -3.25
CA VAL A 203 18.65 16.42 -3.21
C VAL A 203 17.71 17.16 -4.17
N ASP A 204 17.74 16.76 -5.43
CA ASP A 204 16.87 17.27 -6.48
C ASP A 204 15.79 16.24 -6.90
N ALA A 205 14.95 16.62 -7.86
CA ALA A 205 13.90 15.74 -8.36
C ALA A 205 14.43 14.44 -9.00
N ARG A 206 15.67 14.46 -9.53
CA ARG A 206 16.32 13.28 -10.09
C ARG A 206 16.79 12.34 -8.98
N ALA A 207 17.50 12.87 -8.00
CA ALA A 207 17.97 12.09 -6.85
C ALA A 207 16.79 11.42 -6.11
N ILE A 208 15.69 12.17 -5.88
CA ILE A 208 14.46 11.64 -5.28
C ILE A 208 13.88 10.49 -6.11
N ARG A 209 13.83 10.64 -7.43
CA ARG A 209 13.33 9.59 -8.32
C ARG A 209 14.23 8.36 -8.30
N ASP A 210 15.54 8.54 -8.38
CA ASP A 210 16.53 7.45 -8.38
C ASP A 210 16.46 6.68 -7.04
N ALA A 211 16.39 7.37 -5.90
CA ALA A 211 16.19 6.75 -4.60
C ALA A 211 14.85 5.99 -4.51
N THR A 212 13.78 6.57 -5.06
CA THR A 212 12.46 5.92 -5.10
C THR A 212 12.52 4.61 -5.89
N LEU A 213 13.17 4.60 -7.05
CA LEU A 213 13.28 3.40 -7.88
C LEU A 213 14.14 2.33 -7.20
N LEU A 214 15.30 2.70 -6.63
CA LEU A 214 16.15 1.77 -5.90
C LEU A 214 15.43 1.08 -4.74
N ILE A 215 14.64 1.84 -3.98
CA ILE A 215 13.80 1.31 -2.89
C ILE A 215 12.76 0.34 -3.45
N MET A 216 12.09 0.69 -4.53
CA MET A 216 11.06 -0.14 -5.11
C MET A 216 11.61 -1.42 -5.74
N ASP A 217 12.76 -1.34 -6.38
CA ASP A 217 13.44 -2.53 -6.93
C ASP A 217 13.81 -3.49 -5.80
N SER A 218 14.36 -2.99 -4.69
CA SER A 218 14.64 -3.81 -3.51
C SER A 218 13.38 -4.49 -2.94
N LEU A 219 12.25 -3.79 -2.88
CA LEU A 219 10.97 -4.38 -2.47
C LEU A 219 10.46 -5.44 -3.44
N ARG A 220 10.54 -5.15 -4.74
CA ARG A 220 10.10 -6.06 -5.80
C ARG A 220 10.92 -7.36 -5.79
N ASP A 221 12.21 -7.26 -5.57
CA ASP A 221 13.12 -8.40 -5.51
C ASP A 221 12.81 -9.28 -4.28
N LEU A 222 12.55 -8.70 -3.10
CA LEU A 222 12.10 -9.45 -1.92
C LEU A 222 10.73 -10.13 -2.15
N VAL A 223 9.80 -9.48 -2.84
CA VAL A 223 8.52 -10.10 -3.21
C VAL A 223 8.74 -11.26 -4.17
N ALA A 224 9.65 -11.12 -5.15
CA ALA A 224 10.03 -12.17 -6.08
C ALA A 224 10.64 -13.39 -5.37
N GLU A 225 11.50 -13.14 -4.37
CA GLU A 225 12.07 -14.18 -3.52
C GLU A 225 10.98 -14.97 -2.75
N ILE A 226 10.03 -14.28 -2.11
CA ILE A 226 8.93 -14.94 -1.37
C ILE A 226 8.05 -15.76 -2.31
N ARG A 227 7.79 -15.27 -3.52
CA ARG A 227 6.90 -15.90 -4.49
C ARG A 227 7.56 -16.98 -5.32
N HIS A 228 8.89 -17.00 -5.36
CA HIS A 228 9.68 -17.82 -6.31
C HIS A 228 9.27 -17.57 -7.77
N GLU A 229 8.96 -16.31 -8.10
CA GLU A 229 8.51 -15.87 -9.42
C GLU A 229 9.37 -14.70 -9.92
N SER A 230 9.56 -14.63 -11.25
CA SER A 230 10.22 -13.46 -11.85
C SER A 230 9.30 -12.24 -11.78
N PRO A 231 9.81 -11.09 -11.34
CA PRO A 231 9.01 -9.88 -11.23
C PRO A 231 8.71 -9.29 -12.61
N PRO A 232 7.61 -8.53 -12.77
CA PRO A 232 7.34 -7.80 -14.00
C PRO A 232 8.41 -6.74 -14.26
N LYS A 233 8.73 -6.49 -15.54
CA LYS A 233 9.73 -5.47 -15.94
C LYS A 233 9.27 -4.05 -15.57
N GLU A 234 7.99 -3.77 -15.67
CA GLU A 234 7.41 -2.46 -15.40
C GLU A 234 6.48 -2.50 -14.18
N TYR A 235 6.45 -1.41 -13.43
CA TYR A 235 5.49 -1.23 -12.35
C TYR A 235 4.10 -0.90 -12.91
N PHE A 236 3.07 -1.54 -12.38
CA PHE A 236 1.68 -1.23 -12.72
C PHE A 236 1.36 0.23 -12.38
N ASP A 237 0.94 1.00 -13.40
CA ASP A 237 0.57 2.42 -13.24
C ASP A 237 -0.95 2.54 -13.06
N LEU A 238 -1.39 2.66 -11.83
CA LEU A 238 -2.81 2.79 -11.47
C LEU A 238 -3.49 3.96 -12.18
N LYS A 239 -2.82 5.10 -12.28
CA LYS A 239 -3.40 6.29 -12.94
C LYS A 239 -3.60 6.07 -14.43
N LYS A 240 -2.65 5.38 -15.08
CA LYS A 240 -2.77 5.02 -16.50
C LYS A 240 -3.93 4.02 -16.69
N ALA A 241 -4.04 3.02 -15.84
CA ALA A 241 -5.12 2.03 -15.88
C ALA A 241 -6.50 2.69 -15.67
N GLU A 242 -6.65 3.56 -14.68
CA GLU A 242 -7.90 4.30 -14.43
C GLU A 242 -8.30 5.21 -15.60
N ARG A 243 -7.34 5.89 -16.23
CA ARG A 243 -7.58 6.70 -17.42
C ARG A 243 -8.04 5.87 -18.61
N LEU A 244 -7.43 4.70 -18.82
CA LEU A 244 -7.81 3.79 -19.90
C LEU A 244 -9.22 3.24 -19.67
N ALA A 245 -9.52 2.78 -18.45
CA ALA A 245 -10.86 2.30 -18.10
C ALA A 245 -11.95 3.38 -18.29
N SER A 246 -11.67 4.62 -17.87
CA SER A 246 -12.59 5.75 -18.05
C SER A 246 -12.82 6.09 -19.53
N ARG A 247 -11.80 5.98 -20.37
CA ARG A 247 -11.92 6.19 -21.83
C ARG A 247 -12.74 5.09 -22.47
N GLN A 248 -12.52 3.82 -22.07
CA GLN A 248 -13.28 2.69 -22.60
C GLN A 248 -14.76 2.80 -22.21
N ALA A 249 -15.07 3.07 -20.94
CA ALA A 249 -16.44 3.24 -20.47
C ALA A 249 -17.19 4.35 -21.23
N LYS A 250 -16.51 5.49 -21.54
CA LYS A 250 -17.10 6.57 -22.36
C LYS A 250 -17.38 6.11 -23.80
N LYS A 251 -16.48 5.33 -24.37
CA LYS A 251 -16.65 4.79 -25.74
C LYS A 251 -17.82 3.82 -25.80
N ASP A 252 -17.92 2.90 -24.82
CA ASP A 252 -18.99 1.92 -24.72
C ASP A 252 -20.35 2.61 -24.54
N ALA A 253 -20.43 3.62 -23.70
CA ALA A 253 -21.65 4.43 -23.51
C ALA A 253 -22.06 5.20 -24.80
N ALA A 254 -21.11 5.73 -25.55
CA ALA A 254 -21.39 6.40 -26.83
C ALA A 254 -21.93 5.41 -27.88
N THR A 255 -21.35 4.20 -27.93
CA THR A 255 -21.82 3.14 -28.86
C THR A 255 -23.21 2.66 -28.50
N ALA A 256 -23.51 2.47 -27.20
CA ALA A 256 -24.83 2.07 -26.72
C ALA A 256 -25.92 3.13 -27.00
N SER A 257 -25.59 4.41 -26.98
CA SER A 257 -26.52 5.49 -27.31
C SER A 257 -26.85 5.55 -28.80
N THR A 258 -25.92 5.15 -29.67
CA THR A 258 -26.10 5.15 -31.13
C THR A 258 -26.96 3.97 -31.62
N THR A 259 -26.96 2.86 -30.86
CA THR A 259 -27.80 1.66 -31.20
C THR A 259 -29.25 1.77 -30.73
N ASN A 260 -29.59 2.78 -29.89
CA ASN A 260 -30.94 2.99 -29.38
C ASN A 260 -31.70 4.14 -30.12
N ASP A 261 -31.27 4.53 -31.33
CA ASP A 261 -32.01 5.49 -32.15
C ASP A 261 -33.23 4.77 -32.79
N PRO A 262 -34.48 5.12 -32.41
CA PRO A 262 -35.70 4.45 -32.95
C PRO A 262 -35.96 4.74 -34.43
N ALA A 263 -35.11 5.54 -35.10
CA ALA A 263 -35.24 5.84 -36.54
C ALA A 263 -34.79 4.72 -37.49
N SER A 264 -34.28 3.59 -36.97
CA SER A 264 -33.79 2.47 -37.77
C SER A 264 -34.75 1.26 -37.86
N LEU A 265 -36.02 1.43 -37.50
CA LEU A 265 -37.01 0.39 -37.73
C LEU A 265 -37.37 0.34 -39.23
N PRO A 266 -37.30 -0.82 -39.91
CA PRO A 266 -37.73 -0.94 -41.31
C PRO A 266 -39.22 -0.65 -41.39
N VAL A 267 -39.59 0.30 -42.27
CA VAL A 267 -40.97 0.62 -42.58
C VAL A 267 -41.65 -0.64 -43.11
N ALA A 268 -42.58 -1.17 -42.32
CA ALA A 268 -43.39 -2.30 -42.74
C ALA A 268 -44.13 -1.95 -44.02
N GLY A 269 -43.92 -2.76 -45.07
CA GLY A 269 -44.51 -2.60 -46.39
C GLY A 269 -46.03 -2.54 -46.33
N ARG A 270 -46.61 -1.57 -47.05
CA ARG A 270 -48.02 -1.36 -47.27
C ARG A 270 -48.58 -2.57 -48.03
N PRO A 271 -49.69 -3.19 -47.62
CA PRO A 271 -50.31 -4.27 -48.39
C PRO A 271 -50.91 -3.75 -49.72
N PRO A 272 -50.94 -4.53 -50.80
CA PRO A 272 -51.49 -4.12 -52.07
C PRO A 272 -53.01 -3.91 -51.98
N ALA A 273 -53.52 -2.92 -52.67
CA ALA A 273 -54.92 -2.60 -52.79
C ALA A 273 -55.66 -3.69 -53.51
N GLY A 274 -56.72 -4.27 -52.90
CA GLY A 274 -57.62 -5.22 -53.53
C GLY A 274 -58.37 -4.60 -54.68
N ASP A 275 -58.39 -5.36 -55.75
CA ASP A 275 -59.13 -5.09 -56.98
C ASP A 275 -60.64 -5.47 -56.77
N GLU A 276 -61.49 -4.46 -56.79
CA GLU A 276 -62.97 -4.70 -56.86
C GLU A 276 -63.36 -4.93 -58.31
N GLY A 277 -63.48 -6.21 -58.68
CA GLY A 277 -64.10 -6.62 -59.90
C GLY A 277 -65.57 -6.84 -59.73
N THR A 278 -66.36 -6.03 -60.46
CA THR A 278 -67.77 -6.17 -60.76
C THR A 278 -68.20 -7.53 -61.29
N HIS A 279 -69.19 -8.14 -60.69
CA HIS A 279 -70.48 -8.66 -61.33
C HIS A 279 -71.45 -9.10 -60.24
#